data_c4b07fdba739c22a7d258c8350a8d327
#
_entry.id   c4b07fdba739c22a7d258c8350a8d327
#
_cell.length_a   1.000
_cell.length_b   1.000
_cell.length_c   1.000
_cell.angle_alpha   90.00
_cell.angle_beta   90.00
_cell.angle_gamma   90.00
#
_symmetry.space_group_name_H-M   'P 1'
#
loop_
_entity.id
_entity.type
_entity.pdbx_description
1 polymer ?
#
loop_
_entity_poly.entity_id
_entity_poly.type
_entity_poly.pdbx_seq_one_letter_code
_entity_poly.pdbx_strand_id
1 'polypeptide(L)'
;MNVQGFQKLTLLDFPGRVGCTVFTGGCNLRCPFCHNAGLVRNPVEGANQEQEVLKFLAGRRGLLDGVCITGGEPLLQPDLEQFIRRVKELGYLVKLDTNGSLPERLEALLKTGLVDYVAMDVKSSPAGYALASGSEIAVSRFERSIRLLPSAGIPYEFRTTAVKGIHTVEDFSEIGRWLAGDSPYFIQTFVASDNLLGSGCEAFSRDETEALLNAVKPYLPAARLRGQA
;
A
#
# COMPACT_ATOMS: atom_id res chain seq x y z
N MET A 1 -5.63 16.78 7.40
CA MET A 1 -4.71 15.77 6.79
C MET A 1 -4.00 16.38 5.59
N ASN A 2 -2.71 16.10 5.38
CA ASN A 2 -1.96 16.63 4.22
C ASN A 2 -2.34 15.85 2.95
N VAL A 3 -3.44 16.26 2.29
CA VAL A 3 -3.90 15.68 1.03
C VAL A 3 -3.26 16.41 -0.13
N GLN A 4 -2.44 15.70 -0.90
CA GLN A 4 -1.68 16.24 -2.03
C GLN A 4 -2.42 16.11 -3.38
N GLY A 5 -3.44 15.28 -3.42
CA GLY A 5 -4.26 15.06 -4.59
C GLY A 5 -5.29 13.96 -4.37
N PHE A 6 -6.22 13.84 -5.31
CA PHE A 6 -7.13 12.70 -5.33
C PHE A 6 -7.57 12.36 -6.76
N GLN A 7 -7.72 11.07 -6.99
CA GLN A 7 -8.31 10.52 -8.20
C GLN A 7 -9.80 10.31 -7.97
N LYS A 8 -10.62 10.99 -8.74
CA LYS A 8 -12.08 11.04 -8.53
C LYS A 8 -12.80 9.70 -8.75
N LEU A 9 -12.23 8.82 -9.56
CA LEU A 9 -12.79 7.50 -9.87
C LEU A 9 -11.68 6.47 -10.00
N THR A 10 -11.81 5.36 -9.29
CA THR A 10 -10.99 4.16 -9.45
C THR A 10 -11.86 2.91 -9.42
N LEU A 11 -11.49 1.92 -10.24
CA LEU A 11 -12.05 0.56 -10.23
C LEU A 11 -11.02 -0.48 -9.78
N LEU A 12 -9.79 -0.02 -9.48
CA LEU A 12 -8.64 -0.89 -9.21
C LEU A 12 -8.15 -0.82 -7.76
N ASP A 13 -8.23 0.37 -7.14
CA ASP A 13 -7.58 0.59 -5.85
C ASP A 13 -8.36 0.01 -4.66
N PHE A 14 -9.66 -0.25 -4.82
CA PHE A 14 -10.47 -0.88 -3.80
C PHE A 14 -11.10 -2.17 -4.37
N PRO A 15 -10.66 -3.37 -3.97
CA PRO A 15 -11.13 -4.62 -4.55
C PRO A 15 -12.66 -4.77 -4.53
N GLY A 16 -13.25 -4.95 -5.73
CA GLY A 16 -14.69 -5.14 -5.89
C GLY A 16 -15.58 -3.92 -5.58
N ARG A 17 -14.98 -2.72 -5.53
CA ARG A 17 -15.68 -1.46 -5.22
C ARG A 17 -15.36 -0.38 -6.24
N VAL A 18 -16.34 0.47 -6.51
CA VAL A 18 -16.15 1.73 -7.22
C VAL A 18 -15.78 2.80 -6.20
N GLY A 19 -14.63 3.43 -6.34
CA GLY A 19 -14.16 4.37 -5.32
C GLY A 19 -13.43 5.59 -5.87
N CYS A 20 -12.96 6.41 -4.97
CA CYS A 20 -11.93 7.41 -5.25
C CYS A 20 -10.66 7.11 -4.45
N THR A 21 -9.52 7.62 -4.92
CA THR A 21 -8.23 7.44 -4.25
C THR A 21 -7.70 8.78 -3.78
N VAL A 22 -7.34 8.86 -2.50
CA VAL A 22 -6.79 10.05 -1.84
C VAL A 22 -5.31 9.83 -1.57
N PHE A 23 -4.47 10.76 -2.03
CA PHE A 23 -3.02 10.68 -1.90
C PHE A 23 -2.51 11.62 -0.81
N THR A 24 -1.85 11.05 0.21
CA THR A 24 -1.22 11.81 1.29
C THR A 24 0.23 12.17 0.96
N GLY A 25 0.70 13.30 1.46
CA GLY A 25 2.09 13.73 1.31
C GLY A 25 2.99 13.20 2.42
N GLY A 26 4.26 12.95 2.05
CA GLY A 26 5.30 12.46 2.96
C GLY A 26 5.31 10.93 3.13
N CYS A 27 6.51 10.39 3.23
CA CYS A 27 6.76 8.98 3.50
C CYS A 27 8.04 8.84 4.32
N ASN A 28 8.11 7.85 5.19
CA ASN A 28 9.31 7.51 5.95
C ASN A 28 10.20 6.46 5.27
N LEU A 29 9.78 5.96 4.10
CA LEU A 29 10.60 5.12 3.23
C LEU A 29 11.11 5.91 2.01
N ARG A 30 12.17 5.40 1.38
CA ARG A 30 12.81 5.97 0.18
C ARG A 30 13.05 4.88 -0.88
N CYS A 31 12.00 4.05 -1.12
CA CYS A 31 12.08 2.95 -2.07
C CYS A 31 12.56 3.45 -3.43
N PRO A 32 13.63 2.86 -4.03
CA PRO A 32 14.17 3.32 -5.32
C PRO A 32 13.12 3.32 -6.43
N PHE A 33 12.19 2.37 -6.40
CA PHE A 33 11.13 2.16 -7.38
C PHE A 33 9.81 2.88 -7.05
N CYS A 34 9.83 3.89 -6.19
CA CYS A 34 8.61 4.59 -5.76
C CYS A 34 8.02 5.43 -6.90
N HIS A 35 6.80 5.07 -7.35
CA HIS A 35 6.05 5.82 -8.37
C HIS A 35 5.54 7.18 -7.86
N ASN A 36 5.38 7.32 -6.56
CA ASN A 36 4.92 8.54 -5.90
C ASN A 36 6.09 9.43 -5.44
N ALA A 37 7.21 9.43 -6.17
CA ALA A 37 8.42 10.14 -5.77
C ALA A 37 8.19 11.64 -5.46
N GLY A 38 7.29 12.30 -6.18
CA GLY A 38 6.91 13.69 -5.91
C GLY A 38 6.30 13.88 -4.53
N LEU A 39 5.41 12.96 -4.11
CA LEU A 39 4.78 12.99 -2.78
C LEU A 39 5.77 12.72 -1.65
N VAL A 40 6.87 12.00 -1.95
CA VAL A 40 7.90 11.64 -0.97
C VAL A 40 8.96 12.72 -0.84
N ARG A 41 9.43 13.28 -1.98
CA ARG A 41 10.52 14.28 -2.01
C ARG A 41 10.06 15.66 -1.59
N ASN A 42 8.95 16.10 -2.16
CA ASN A 42 8.49 17.48 -2.07
C ASN A 42 6.96 17.52 -1.89
N PRO A 43 6.41 17.00 -0.77
CA PRO A 43 5.01 17.24 -0.50
C PRO A 43 4.82 18.76 -0.42
N VAL A 44 3.90 19.30 -1.21
CA VAL A 44 3.65 20.74 -1.25
C VAL A 44 3.08 21.16 0.10
N GLU A 45 3.84 21.96 0.85
CA GLU A 45 3.36 22.52 2.11
C GLU A 45 2.16 23.45 1.85
N GLY A 46 1.09 23.27 2.61
CA GLY A 46 -0.12 24.07 2.49
C GLY A 46 -1.08 23.65 1.35
N ALA A 47 -0.67 22.78 0.43
CA ALA A 47 -1.59 22.17 -0.52
C ALA A 47 -2.46 21.14 0.23
N ASN A 48 -3.52 21.61 0.87
CA ASN A 48 -4.45 20.72 1.56
C ASN A 48 -5.77 20.66 0.80
N GLN A 49 -5.96 19.58 0.04
CA GLN A 49 -7.19 19.34 -0.71
C GLN A 49 -8.24 18.57 0.12
N GLU A 50 -8.09 18.44 1.43
CA GLU A 50 -9.02 17.69 2.28
C GLU A 50 -10.46 18.16 2.14
N GLN A 51 -10.69 19.47 2.14
CA GLN A 51 -12.02 20.04 2.01
C GLN A 51 -12.62 19.78 0.62
N GLU A 52 -11.81 19.83 -0.43
CA GLU A 52 -12.25 19.49 -1.79
C GLU A 52 -12.67 18.03 -1.89
N VAL A 53 -11.90 17.10 -1.31
CA VAL A 53 -12.24 15.68 -1.27
C VAL A 53 -13.57 15.47 -0.55
N LEU A 54 -13.77 16.06 0.63
CA LEU A 54 -15.00 15.89 1.40
C LEU A 54 -16.22 16.51 0.68
N LYS A 55 -16.05 17.66 0.04
CA LYS A 55 -17.09 18.27 -0.80
C LYS A 55 -17.42 17.38 -2.00
N PHE A 56 -16.40 16.84 -2.66
CA PHE A 56 -16.59 15.89 -3.77
C PHE A 56 -17.36 14.65 -3.31
N LEU A 57 -16.95 14.03 -2.20
CA LEU A 57 -17.61 12.85 -1.64
C LEU A 57 -19.08 13.15 -1.27
N ALA A 58 -19.36 14.29 -0.64
CA ALA A 58 -20.73 14.67 -0.30
C ALA A 58 -21.65 14.69 -1.52
N GLY A 59 -21.14 15.08 -2.69
CA GLY A 59 -21.88 15.09 -3.96
C GLY A 59 -21.89 13.75 -4.72
N ARG A 60 -21.27 12.68 -4.17
CA ARG A 60 -21.14 11.37 -4.83
C ARG A 60 -21.74 10.22 -4.04
N ARG A 61 -22.52 10.52 -3.01
CA ARG A 61 -23.25 9.50 -2.23
C ARG A 61 -24.11 8.63 -3.14
N GLY A 62 -24.02 7.31 -2.98
CA GLY A 62 -24.73 6.33 -3.78
C GLY A 62 -24.17 6.08 -5.19
N LEU A 63 -23.10 6.82 -5.59
CA LEU A 63 -22.38 6.62 -6.85
C LEU A 63 -21.02 5.96 -6.65
N LEU A 64 -20.38 6.18 -5.50
CA LEU A 64 -19.15 5.54 -5.10
C LEU A 64 -19.40 4.69 -3.86
N ASP A 65 -18.69 3.57 -3.74
CA ASP A 65 -18.77 2.67 -2.60
C ASP A 65 -17.79 3.05 -1.50
N GLY A 66 -16.60 3.56 -1.87
CA GLY A 66 -15.54 3.76 -0.90
C GLY A 66 -14.44 4.70 -1.31
N VAL A 67 -13.52 4.89 -0.37
CA VAL A 67 -12.33 5.74 -0.49
C VAL A 67 -11.09 4.91 -0.17
N CYS A 68 -10.13 4.87 -1.08
CA CYS A 68 -8.78 4.36 -0.84
C CYS A 68 -7.89 5.51 -0.37
N ILE A 69 -7.25 5.36 0.78
CA ILE A 69 -6.30 6.33 1.32
C ILE A 69 -4.90 5.75 1.15
N THR A 70 -4.07 6.44 0.37
CA THR A 70 -2.74 6.01 -0.06
C THR A 70 -1.80 7.22 -0.19
N GLY A 71 -0.79 7.15 -1.05
CA GLY A 71 0.11 8.26 -1.40
C GLY A 71 1.54 8.02 -0.96
N GLY A 72 2.04 8.80 0.01
CA GLY A 72 3.27 8.48 0.73
C GLY A 72 3.01 7.39 1.76
N GLU A 73 3.00 7.75 3.05
CA GLU A 73 2.55 6.84 4.12
C GLU A 73 1.40 7.51 4.89
N PRO A 74 0.16 7.04 4.73
CA PRO A 74 -0.98 7.66 5.40
C PRO A 74 -0.89 7.64 6.93
N LEU A 75 -0.30 6.60 7.51
CA LEU A 75 -0.13 6.51 8.97
C LEU A 75 0.83 7.55 9.55
N LEU A 76 1.55 8.33 8.74
CA LEU A 76 2.30 9.50 9.22
C LEU A 76 1.40 10.70 9.52
N GLN A 77 0.19 10.76 8.95
CA GLN A 77 -0.71 11.89 9.14
C GLN A 77 -1.29 11.89 10.56
N PRO A 78 -1.10 12.96 11.36
CA PRO A 78 -1.57 12.98 12.74
C PRO A 78 -3.08 12.96 12.85
N ASP A 79 -3.78 13.49 11.86
CA ASP A 79 -5.22 13.68 11.78
C ASP A 79 -5.93 12.68 10.84
N LEU A 80 -5.25 11.56 10.49
CA LEU A 80 -5.80 10.51 9.61
C LEU A 80 -7.14 9.97 10.15
N GLU A 81 -7.22 9.65 11.45
CA GLU A 81 -8.43 9.10 12.05
C GLU A 81 -9.61 10.08 11.92
N GLN A 82 -9.37 11.36 12.15
CA GLN A 82 -10.42 12.38 12.04
C GLN A 82 -10.94 12.49 10.60
N PHE A 83 -10.05 12.43 9.61
CA PHE A 83 -10.44 12.41 8.20
C PHE A 83 -11.27 11.17 7.88
N ILE A 84 -10.84 9.99 8.32
CA ILE A 84 -11.57 8.74 8.11
C ILE A 84 -12.97 8.81 8.73
N ARG A 85 -13.13 9.35 9.95
CA ARG A 85 -14.44 9.53 10.59
C ARG A 85 -15.38 10.36 9.71
N ARG A 86 -14.90 11.47 9.16
CA ARG A 86 -15.69 12.32 8.25
C ARG A 86 -16.09 11.58 6.97
N VAL A 87 -15.21 10.73 6.43
CA VAL A 87 -15.50 9.88 5.26
C VAL A 87 -16.57 8.83 5.62
N LYS A 88 -16.47 8.21 6.80
CA LYS A 88 -17.46 7.23 7.30
C LYS A 88 -18.82 7.88 7.57
N GLU A 89 -18.87 9.10 8.10
CA GLU A 89 -20.10 9.88 8.29
C GLU A 89 -20.83 10.18 6.98
N LEU A 90 -20.10 10.26 5.87
CA LEU A 90 -20.66 10.38 4.53
C LEU A 90 -21.20 9.06 3.97
N GLY A 91 -20.98 7.92 4.66
CA GLY A 91 -21.49 6.59 4.32
C GLY A 91 -20.53 5.75 3.46
N TYR A 92 -19.26 6.12 3.33
CA TYR A 92 -18.30 5.40 2.51
C TYR A 92 -17.56 4.31 3.26
N LEU A 93 -17.18 3.26 2.55
CA LEU A 93 -16.16 2.31 2.99
C LEU A 93 -14.76 2.93 2.89
N VAL A 94 -13.85 2.53 3.76
CA VAL A 94 -12.47 3.03 3.78
C VAL A 94 -11.48 1.90 3.62
N LYS A 95 -10.62 2.01 2.60
CA LYS A 95 -9.44 1.19 2.41
C LYS A 95 -8.20 2.01 2.77
N LEU A 96 -7.32 1.41 3.54
CA LEU A 96 -6.01 1.96 3.87
C LEU A 96 -4.92 1.19 3.14
N ASP A 97 -4.08 1.91 2.38
CA ASP A 97 -2.81 1.40 1.90
C ASP A 97 -1.69 1.86 2.84
N THR A 98 -0.84 0.97 3.28
CA THR A 98 0.26 1.30 4.21
C THR A 98 1.52 0.51 3.90
N ASN A 99 2.67 1.09 4.19
CA ASN A 99 3.95 0.40 4.13
C ASN A 99 4.23 -0.48 5.38
N GLY A 100 3.38 -0.42 6.40
CA GLY A 100 3.48 -1.24 7.61
C GLY A 100 4.56 -0.85 8.61
N SER A 101 5.30 0.23 8.40
CA SER A 101 6.40 0.66 9.28
C SER A 101 5.96 1.22 10.64
N LEU A 102 4.67 1.49 10.81
CA LEU A 102 4.10 2.14 11.99
C LEU A 102 3.05 1.24 12.68
N PRO A 103 3.48 0.07 13.22
CA PRO A 103 2.55 -0.94 13.75
C PRO A 103 1.68 -0.42 14.91
N GLU A 104 2.17 0.48 15.76
CA GLU A 104 1.39 1.04 16.87
C GLU A 104 0.24 1.90 16.34
N ARG A 105 0.48 2.69 15.30
CA ARG A 105 -0.54 3.53 14.67
C ARG A 105 -1.54 2.70 13.88
N LEU A 106 -1.06 1.65 13.18
CA LEU A 106 -1.93 0.70 12.50
C LEU A 106 -2.86 0.00 13.49
N GLU A 107 -2.31 -0.53 14.58
CA GLU A 107 -3.08 -1.20 15.65
C GLU A 107 -4.13 -0.29 16.27
N ALA A 108 -3.74 0.96 16.60
CA ALA A 108 -4.67 1.94 17.17
C ALA A 108 -5.82 2.25 16.20
N LEU A 109 -5.52 2.44 14.92
CA LEU A 109 -6.53 2.73 13.89
C LEU A 109 -7.46 1.54 13.66
N LEU A 110 -6.94 0.30 13.61
CA LEU A 110 -7.75 -0.91 13.46
C LEU A 110 -8.74 -1.08 14.63
N LYS A 111 -8.33 -0.77 15.87
CA LYS A 111 -9.19 -0.83 17.07
C LYS A 111 -10.37 0.14 17.01
N THR A 112 -10.32 1.18 16.17
CA THR A 112 -11.45 2.12 16.02
C THR A 112 -12.62 1.53 15.23
N GLY A 113 -12.40 0.48 14.44
CA GLY A 113 -13.40 -0.08 13.53
C GLY A 113 -13.75 0.81 12.33
N LEU A 114 -12.94 1.84 12.04
CA LEU A 114 -13.21 2.80 10.96
C LEU A 114 -12.71 2.35 9.60
N VAL A 115 -11.75 1.41 9.56
CA VAL A 115 -11.16 0.89 8.33
C VAL A 115 -11.85 -0.41 7.94
N ASP A 116 -12.26 -0.52 6.67
CA ASP A 116 -12.98 -1.67 6.14
C ASP A 116 -12.07 -2.63 5.34
N TYR A 117 -10.88 -2.17 4.95
CA TYR A 117 -9.90 -2.97 4.20
C TYR A 117 -8.49 -2.42 4.39
N VAL A 118 -7.48 -3.29 4.50
CA VAL A 118 -6.08 -2.87 4.52
C VAL A 118 -5.30 -3.58 3.42
N ALA A 119 -4.52 -2.81 2.65
CA ALA A 119 -3.46 -3.35 1.81
C ALA A 119 -2.11 -2.93 2.37
N MET A 120 -1.28 -3.90 2.74
CA MET A 120 0.05 -3.63 3.24
C MET A 120 1.11 -4.00 2.20
N ASP A 121 1.97 -3.06 1.89
CA ASP A 121 3.11 -3.30 1.01
C ASP A 121 4.28 -3.93 1.77
N VAL A 122 4.65 -5.14 1.40
CA VAL A 122 5.88 -5.84 1.82
C VAL A 122 6.93 -5.56 0.76
N LYS A 123 7.99 -4.83 1.13
CA LYS A 123 8.92 -4.28 0.12
C LYS A 123 9.93 -5.29 -0.38
N SER A 124 10.35 -6.26 0.43
CA SER A 124 11.26 -7.34 0.07
C SER A 124 11.26 -8.45 1.14
N SER A 125 12.14 -9.44 0.99
CA SER A 125 12.53 -10.37 2.06
C SER A 125 13.10 -9.61 3.27
N PRO A 126 13.10 -10.20 4.48
CA PRO A 126 13.72 -9.56 5.65
C PRO A 126 15.16 -9.12 5.40
N ALA A 127 15.95 -9.91 4.68
CA ALA A 127 17.35 -9.59 4.36
C ALA A 127 17.48 -8.44 3.33
N GLY A 128 16.58 -8.38 2.32
CA GLY A 128 16.55 -7.34 1.27
C GLY A 128 15.81 -6.08 1.66
N TYR A 129 15.18 -6.03 2.84
CA TYR A 129 14.22 -4.97 3.18
C TYR A 129 14.82 -3.57 3.19
N ALA A 130 16.02 -3.41 3.76
CA ALA A 130 16.69 -2.11 3.82
C ALA A 130 16.97 -1.55 2.42
N LEU A 131 17.46 -2.40 1.49
CA LEU A 131 17.70 -2.02 0.10
C LEU A 131 16.40 -1.61 -0.60
N ALA A 132 15.36 -2.44 -0.53
CA ALA A 132 14.10 -2.20 -1.23
C ALA A 132 13.30 -1.03 -0.65
N SER A 133 13.36 -0.82 0.66
CA SER A 133 12.68 0.30 1.33
C SER A 133 13.46 1.60 1.32
N GLY A 134 14.77 1.55 1.05
CA GLY A 134 15.69 2.71 1.19
C GLY A 134 15.69 3.27 2.60
N SER A 135 15.57 2.42 3.63
CA SER A 135 15.42 2.83 5.04
C SER A 135 16.04 1.81 5.99
N GLU A 136 16.62 2.31 7.07
CA GLU A 136 17.17 1.51 8.18
C GLU A 136 16.13 1.17 9.26
N ILE A 137 14.85 1.30 8.96
CA ILE A 137 13.78 0.91 9.89
C ILE A 137 13.88 -0.58 10.19
N ALA A 138 13.90 -0.93 11.47
CA ALA A 138 14.04 -2.31 11.90
C ALA A 138 12.93 -3.21 11.32
N VAL A 139 13.31 -4.35 10.73
CA VAL A 139 12.41 -5.32 10.10
C VAL A 139 11.30 -5.79 11.06
N SER A 140 11.61 -5.87 12.36
CA SER A 140 10.65 -6.25 13.41
C SER A 140 9.40 -5.36 13.47
N ARG A 141 9.47 -4.11 13.00
CA ARG A 141 8.30 -3.22 12.91
C ARG A 141 7.34 -3.69 11.84
N PHE A 142 7.86 -4.00 10.66
CA PHE A 142 7.05 -4.55 9.56
C PHE A 142 6.46 -5.91 9.94
N GLU A 143 7.28 -6.77 10.56
CA GLU A 143 6.84 -8.07 11.07
C GLU A 143 5.68 -7.94 12.06
N ARG A 144 5.71 -6.96 12.96
CA ARG A 144 4.60 -6.69 13.88
C ARG A 144 3.32 -6.31 13.11
N SER A 145 3.41 -5.46 12.09
CA SER A 145 2.26 -5.11 11.24
C SER A 145 1.72 -6.31 10.46
N ILE A 146 2.61 -7.17 9.94
CA ILE A 146 2.23 -8.42 9.27
C ILE A 146 1.42 -9.32 10.21
N ARG A 147 1.84 -9.46 11.46
CA ARG A 147 1.13 -10.28 12.48
C ARG A 147 -0.20 -9.69 12.93
N LEU A 148 -0.38 -8.36 12.85
CA LEU A 148 -1.63 -7.69 13.24
C LEU A 148 -2.78 -7.97 12.28
N LEU A 149 -2.52 -7.98 10.97
CA LEU A 149 -3.57 -7.99 9.96
C LEU A 149 -4.44 -9.25 9.96
N PRO A 150 -3.91 -10.48 10.08
CA PRO A 150 -4.74 -11.70 10.13
C PRO A 150 -5.74 -11.72 11.30
N SER A 151 -5.43 -11.04 12.39
CA SER A 151 -6.29 -10.96 13.59
C SER A 151 -7.16 -9.71 13.65
N ALA A 152 -7.09 -8.84 12.64
CA ALA A 152 -7.79 -7.54 12.65
C ALA A 152 -9.32 -7.66 12.46
N GLY A 153 -9.83 -8.82 12.03
CA GLY A 153 -11.27 -9.03 11.79
C GLY A 153 -11.84 -8.31 10.56
N ILE A 154 -11.00 -7.75 9.72
CA ILE A 154 -11.35 -7.09 8.46
C ILE A 154 -10.59 -7.69 7.29
N PRO A 155 -11.09 -7.60 6.06
CA PRO A 155 -10.37 -7.99 4.86
C PRO A 155 -9.04 -7.24 4.73
N TYR A 156 -8.00 -7.97 4.29
CA TYR A 156 -6.69 -7.39 4.03
C TYR A 156 -5.98 -8.11 2.88
N GLU A 157 -4.89 -7.53 2.42
CA GLU A 157 -3.96 -8.15 1.47
C GLU A 157 -2.53 -7.68 1.74
N PHE A 158 -1.56 -8.53 1.39
CA PHE A 158 -0.16 -8.15 1.24
C PHE A 158 0.19 -7.97 -0.23
N ARG A 159 1.08 -7.04 -0.53
CA ARG A 159 1.52 -6.75 -1.90
C ARG A 159 3.03 -6.56 -1.95
N THR A 160 3.67 -7.01 -3.02
CA THR A 160 5.05 -6.68 -3.33
C THR A 160 5.15 -6.28 -4.80
N THR A 161 5.67 -5.08 -5.07
CA THR A 161 6.04 -4.70 -6.44
C THR A 161 7.35 -5.39 -6.79
N ALA A 162 7.32 -6.27 -7.78
CA ALA A 162 8.48 -7.03 -8.24
C ALA A 162 9.36 -6.14 -9.13
N VAL A 163 10.60 -5.90 -8.73
CA VAL A 163 11.54 -5.00 -9.41
C VAL A 163 12.84 -5.73 -9.68
N LYS A 164 13.19 -5.89 -10.95
CA LYS A 164 14.48 -6.44 -11.39
C LYS A 164 15.60 -5.43 -11.08
N GLY A 165 16.71 -5.92 -10.56
CA GLY A 165 17.78 -5.10 -10.00
C GLY A 165 17.68 -4.88 -8.48
N ILE A 166 16.51 -5.21 -7.88
CA ILE A 166 16.30 -5.17 -6.42
C ILE A 166 15.94 -6.56 -5.88
N HIS A 167 15.05 -7.26 -6.57
CA HIS A 167 14.53 -8.55 -6.13
C HIS A 167 15.08 -9.72 -6.95
N THR A 168 15.20 -10.86 -6.28
CA THR A 168 15.55 -12.17 -6.84
C THR A 168 14.43 -13.17 -6.59
N VAL A 169 14.49 -14.34 -7.21
CA VAL A 169 13.57 -15.45 -6.94
C VAL A 169 13.68 -15.92 -5.47
N GLU A 170 14.89 -15.88 -4.90
CA GLU A 170 15.11 -16.25 -3.51
C GLU A 170 14.43 -15.28 -2.55
N ASP A 171 14.45 -13.96 -2.83
CA ASP A 171 13.70 -12.98 -2.03
C ASP A 171 12.20 -13.30 -1.98
N PHE A 172 11.62 -13.72 -3.11
CA PHE A 172 10.21 -14.11 -3.14
C PHE A 172 9.92 -15.41 -2.39
N SER A 173 10.86 -16.37 -2.41
CA SER A 173 10.77 -17.56 -1.57
C SER A 173 10.79 -17.20 -0.07
N GLU A 174 11.68 -16.29 0.34
CA GLU A 174 11.77 -15.80 1.71
C GLU A 174 10.53 -14.97 2.12
N ILE A 175 10.00 -14.11 1.25
CA ILE A 175 8.72 -13.41 1.48
C ILE A 175 7.61 -14.44 1.71
N GLY A 176 7.56 -15.49 0.88
CA GLY A 176 6.60 -16.57 1.04
C GLY A 176 6.69 -17.23 2.42
N ARG A 177 7.89 -17.58 2.88
CA ARG A 177 8.11 -18.15 4.22
C ARG A 177 7.71 -17.17 5.32
N TRP A 178 8.04 -15.90 5.17
CA TRP A 178 7.75 -14.86 6.17
C TRP A 178 6.26 -14.59 6.35
N LEU A 179 5.49 -14.61 5.24
CA LEU A 179 4.04 -14.38 5.24
C LEU A 179 3.23 -15.67 5.39
N ALA A 180 3.87 -16.84 5.45
CA ALA A 180 3.26 -18.17 5.34
C ALA A 180 1.86 -18.31 5.97
N GLY A 181 0.96 -18.97 5.24
CA GLY A 181 -0.43 -19.18 5.65
C GLY A 181 -1.45 -18.86 4.55
N ASP A 182 -2.67 -18.52 4.95
CA ASP A 182 -3.79 -18.25 4.02
C ASP A 182 -3.95 -16.76 3.66
N SER A 183 -2.94 -15.94 3.92
CA SER A 183 -2.99 -14.50 3.64
C SER A 183 -3.08 -14.22 2.14
N PRO A 184 -4.02 -13.36 1.70
CA PRO A 184 -4.03 -12.90 0.32
C PRO A 184 -2.73 -12.14 -0.01
N TYR A 185 -2.01 -12.60 -1.03
CA TYR A 185 -0.77 -11.98 -1.44
C TYR A 185 -0.75 -11.73 -2.94
N PHE A 186 -0.31 -10.52 -3.32
CA PHE A 186 -0.23 -10.10 -4.72
C PHE A 186 1.17 -9.64 -5.08
N ILE A 187 1.73 -10.24 -6.11
CA ILE A 187 2.93 -9.75 -6.78
C ILE A 187 2.48 -8.76 -7.85
N GLN A 188 2.88 -7.51 -7.70
CA GLN A 188 2.56 -6.43 -8.64
C GLN A 188 3.70 -6.26 -9.64
N THR A 189 3.35 -6.15 -10.92
CA THR A 189 4.33 -5.86 -11.97
C THR A 189 4.81 -4.41 -11.82
N PHE A 190 6.13 -4.23 -11.83
CA PHE A 190 6.72 -2.89 -11.91
C PHE A 190 6.53 -2.31 -13.30
N VAL A 191 6.18 -1.03 -13.36
CA VAL A 191 6.10 -0.25 -14.60
C VAL A 191 7.13 0.87 -14.52
N ALA A 192 8.05 0.93 -15.46
CA ALA A 192 9.05 1.98 -15.50
C ALA A 192 8.39 3.36 -15.70
N SER A 193 8.90 4.37 -15.01
CA SER A 193 8.48 5.76 -15.16
C SER A 193 9.67 6.70 -14.93
N ASP A 194 9.59 7.91 -15.48
CA ASP A 194 10.65 8.94 -15.37
C ASP A 194 10.74 9.55 -13.95
N ASN A 195 9.74 9.31 -13.10
CA ASN A 195 9.61 9.90 -11.77
C ASN A 195 9.92 8.92 -10.62
N LEU A 196 10.96 8.10 -10.74
CA LEU A 196 11.40 7.23 -9.67
C LEU A 196 12.33 7.94 -8.69
N LEU A 197 12.43 7.42 -7.45
CA LEU A 197 13.39 7.91 -6.46
C LEU A 197 14.82 7.48 -6.78
N GLY A 198 15.00 6.27 -7.28
CA GLY A 198 16.29 5.67 -7.63
C GLY A 198 16.42 5.38 -9.11
N SER A 199 17.48 4.65 -9.47
CA SER A 199 17.80 4.18 -10.80
C SER A 199 18.05 2.67 -10.82
N GLY A 200 18.17 2.06 -12.01
CA GLY A 200 18.45 0.63 -12.15
C GLY A 200 17.26 -0.28 -11.82
N CYS A 201 16.05 0.27 -11.82
CA CYS A 201 14.82 -0.49 -11.62
C CYS A 201 14.24 -0.90 -12.98
N GLU A 202 14.07 -2.19 -13.19
CA GLU A 202 13.51 -2.74 -14.42
C GLU A 202 12.32 -3.65 -14.13
N ALA A 203 11.45 -3.82 -15.12
CA ALA A 203 10.37 -4.81 -15.04
C ALA A 203 10.91 -6.22 -15.28
N PHE A 204 10.39 -7.18 -14.55
CA PHE A 204 10.54 -8.60 -14.89
C PHE A 204 9.73 -8.93 -16.15
N SER A 205 10.24 -9.82 -16.99
CA SER A 205 9.45 -10.42 -18.06
C SER A 205 8.31 -11.26 -17.48
N ARG A 206 7.39 -11.68 -18.34
CA ARG A 206 6.27 -12.55 -17.94
C ARG A 206 6.77 -13.86 -17.32
N ASP A 207 7.70 -14.55 -17.99
CA ASP A 207 8.23 -15.83 -17.51
C ASP A 207 8.99 -15.66 -16.19
N GLU A 208 9.78 -14.59 -16.07
CA GLU A 208 10.46 -14.26 -14.81
C GLU A 208 9.44 -13.99 -13.69
N THR A 209 8.36 -13.25 -13.98
CA THR A 209 7.32 -12.96 -12.98
C THR A 209 6.57 -14.22 -12.56
N GLU A 210 6.33 -15.15 -13.49
CA GLU A 210 5.76 -16.47 -13.18
C GLU A 210 6.70 -17.32 -12.31
N ALA A 211 8.01 -17.22 -12.52
CA ALA A 211 9.00 -17.87 -11.66
C ALA A 211 8.95 -17.33 -10.22
N LEU A 212 8.79 -15.99 -10.04
CA LEU A 212 8.59 -15.39 -8.71
C LEU A 212 7.34 -15.92 -8.04
N LEU A 213 6.23 -16.01 -8.76
CA LEU A 213 4.98 -16.57 -8.23
C LEU A 213 5.14 -18.03 -7.80
N ASN A 214 5.83 -18.83 -8.61
CA ASN A 214 6.08 -20.24 -8.31
C ASN A 214 6.96 -20.42 -7.07
N ALA A 215 7.89 -19.48 -6.79
CA ALA A 215 8.71 -19.49 -5.57
C ALA A 215 7.88 -19.20 -4.30
N VAL A 216 6.83 -18.40 -4.42
CA VAL A 216 5.95 -18.01 -3.29
C VAL A 216 4.88 -19.07 -2.99
N LYS A 217 4.29 -19.69 -4.02
CA LYS A 217 3.12 -20.58 -3.91
C LYS A 217 3.23 -21.73 -2.91
N PRO A 218 4.41 -22.36 -2.67
CA PRO A 218 4.53 -23.39 -1.65
C PRO A 218 4.18 -22.92 -0.23
N TYR A 219 4.28 -21.63 0.04
CA TYR A 219 4.03 -21.00 1.35
C TYR A 219 2.72 -20.20 1.38
N LEU A 220 2.31 -19.64 0.25
CA LEU A 220 1.12 -18.82 0.07
C LEU A 220 0.33 -19.33 -1.16
N PRO A 221 -0.44 -20.40 -1.03
CA PRO A 221 -1.15 -21.02 -2.17
C PRO A 221 -2.10 -20.06 -2.90
N ALA A 222 -2.65 -19.07 -2.18
CA ALA A 222 -3.55 -18.05 -2.71
C ALA A 222 -2.83 -16.89 -3.43
N ALA A 223 -1.49 -16.90 -3.51
CA ALA A 223 -0.72 -15.87 -4.17
C ALA A 223 -1.09 -15.70 -5.66
N ARG A 224 -1.15 -14.46 -6.13
CA ARG A 224 -1.55 -14.11 -7.50
C ARG A 224 -0.68 -12.98 -8.05
N LEU A 225 -0.60 -12.93 -9.39
CA LEU A 225 -0.06 -11.77 -10.09
C LEU A 225 -1.14 -10.70 -10.25
N ARG A 226 -0.74 -9.43 -10.19
CA ARG A 226 -1.60 -8.27 -10.44
C ARG A 226 -0.88 -7.28 -11.38
N GLY A 227 -1.60 -6.72 -12.35
CA GLY A 227 -1.05 -5.72 -13.28
C GLY A 227 -0.33 -6.28 -14.50
N GLN A 228 -0.56 -7.55 -14.87
CA GLN A 228 -0.19 -8.05 -16.19
C GLN A 228 -1.22 -7.55 -17.23
N ALA A 229 -0.75 -6.75 -18.19
CA ALA A 229 -1.47 -6.45 -19.41
C ALA A 229 -1.28 -7.60 -20.43
#